data_85154029846afef193038fe39314fa9d
#
_entry.id   85154029846afef193038fe39314fa9d
#
_cell.length_a   1.000
_cell.length_b   1.000
_cell.length_c   1.000
_cell.angle_alpha   90.00
_cell.angle_beta   90.00
_cell.angle_gamma   90.00
#
_symmetry.space_group_name_H-M   'P 1'
#
loop_
_entity.id
_entity.type
_entity.pdbx_description
1 polymer ?
#
loop_
_entity_poly.entity_id
_entity_poly.type
_entity_poly.pdbx_seq_one_letter_code
_entity_poly.pdbx_strand_id
1 'polypeptide(L)'
;MQLDRTAIVIALRTPPELLDLSLVVIREFAGRLLLFALVGVIPFAILNAILLEPLRHYDQLSLLSASTTSNQWFRFQYLWWMALLVMLEAPLAMLGLTLALGNTVFLSDYSRRNWLNPIWIQRGAILWILGILRGAIPALLVTAYMALTPELHRSFMVIVWLTIAGIILLLFRGINPFAPEILALEQTKLSSDPNRPNAMTYSKRTQWLRKAQADANGIGVTTILLSAAATLMLCLCAAFLLGVLIGTWKWGWWMDLIIYPTSLWMTALWTTVLRFLVYVNTRIRAEGWDLELKLRAEAQRLSEFQGAPNRG
;
A
#
# COMPACT_ATOMS: atom_id res chain seq x y z
N MET A 1 16.63 6.81 14.83
CA MET A 1 16.86 7.12 13.40
C MET A 1 17.92 8.19 13.34
N GLN A 2 19.02 7.93 12.66
CA GLN A 2 20.08 8.93 12.47
C GLN A 2 19.69 9.79 11.26
N LEU A 3 19.47 11.09 11.49
CA LEU A 3 19.06 12.04 10.43
C LEU A 3 20.24 12.44 9.52
N ASP A 4 21.46 12.19 9.96
CA ASP A 4 22.69 12.60 9.27
C ASP A 4 23.09 11.65 8.11
N ARG A 5 22.46 10.47 8.02
CA ARG A 5 22.72 9.46 6.97
C ARG A 5 21.40 9.00 6.36
N THR A 6 20.89 9.77 5.43
CA THR A 6 19.68 9.41 4.69
C THR A 6 19.98 9.34 3.20
N ALA A 7 19.41 8.35 2.52
CA ALA A 7 19.54 8.22 1.06
C ALA A 7 18.72 9.29 0.29
N ILE A 8 17.80 9.98 0.98
CA ILE A 8 16.93 11.01 0.41
C ILE A 8 17.11 12.28 1.21
N VAL A 9 17.24 13.42 0.52
CA VAL A 9 17.31 14.73 1.17
C VAL A 9 16.01 14.99 1.95
N ILE A 10 16.16 15.20 3.26
CA ILE A 10 15.05 15.52 4.16
C ILE A 10 14.66 16.97 3.95
N ALA A 11 13.53 17.19 3.30
CA ALA A 11 12.95 18.51 3.07
C ALA A 11 11.42 18.38 2.99
N LEU A 12 10.71 19.44 3.34
CA LEU A 12 9.27 19.51 3.11
C LEU A 12 9.00 19.56 1.61
N ARG A 13 8.14 18.66 1.13
CA ARG A 13 7.82 18.51 -0.29
C ARG A 13 6.33 18.72 -0.54
N THR A 14 6.04 19.24 -1.72
CA THR A 14 4.67 19.36 -2.22
C THR A 14 4.14 18.00 -2.73
N PRO A 15 2.82 17.80 -2.84
CA PRO A 15 2.26 16.55 -3.35
C PRO A 15 2.81 16.12 -4.73
N PRO A 16 2.94 16.99 -5.75
CA PRO A 16 3.53 16.57 -7.04
C PRO A 16 5.00 16.15 -6.91
N GLU A 17 5.80 16.84 -6.09
CA GLU A 17 7.19 16.43 -5.86
C GLU A 17 7.30 15.06 -5.17
N LEU A 18 6.33 14.69 -4.33
CA LEU A 18 6.26 13.36 -3.71
C LEU A 18 5.91 12.28 -4.74
N LEU A 19 5.07 12.60 -5.74
CA LEU A 19 4.78 11.70 -6.86
C LEU A 19 6.03 11.43 -7.69
N ASP A 20 6.73 12.48 -8.10
CA ASP A 20 7.98 12.36 -8.88
C ASP A 20 9.04 11.59 -8.09
N LEU A 21 9.21 11.92 -6.80
CA LEU A 21 10.13 11.22 -5.93
C LEU A 21 9.79 9.74 -5.78
N SER A 22 8.50 9.37 -5.76
CA SER A 22 8.07 7.98 -5.67
C SER A 22 8.54 7.16 -6.87
N LEU A 23 8.50 7.73 -8.07
CA LEU A 23 8.98 7.09 -9.30
C LEU A 23 10.50 6.96 -9.31
N VAL A 24 11.21 8.00 -8.85
CA VAL A 24 12.68 7.97 -8.72
C VAL A 24 13.11 6.88 -7.73
N VAL A 25 12.45 6.78 -6.56
CA VAL A 25 12.74 5.75 -5.55
C VAL A 25 12.48 4.34 -6.10
N ILE A 26 11.38 4.13 -6.82
CA ILE A 26 11.10 2.84 -7.45
C ILE A 26 12.17 2.50 -8.46
N ARG A 27 12.57 3.44 -9.32
CA ARG A 27 13.60 3.23 -10.34
C ARG A 27 14.96 2.90 -9.73
N GLU A 28 15.39 3.64 -8.72
CA GLU A 28 16.70 3.49 -8.09
C GLU A 28 16.83 2.18 -7.31
N PHE A 29 15.78 1.81 -6.60
CA PHE A 29 15.77 0.62 -5.73
C PHE A 29 14.92 -0.53 -6.27
N ALA A 30 14.60 -0.54 -7.58
CA ALA A 30 13.66 -1.46 -8.21
C ALA A 30 13.85 -2.93 -7.83
N GLY A 31 15.07 -3.46 -7.94
CA GLY A 31 15.33 -4.88 -7.67
C GLY A 31 15.06 -5.27 -6.21
N ARG A 32 15.46 -4.42 -5.26
CA ARG A 32 15.22 -4.67 -3.84
C ARG A 32 13.75 -4.55 -3.48
N LEU A 33 13.09 -3.49 -3.94
CA LEU A 33 11.68 -3.24 -3.66
C LEU A 33 10.79 -4.33 -4.26
N LEU A 34 11.08 -4.73 -5.50
CA LEU A 34 10.34 -5.80 -6.18
C LEU A 34 10.46 -7.13 -5.44
N LEU A 35 11.66 -7.49 -4.98
CA LEU A 35 11.87 -8.73 -4.23
C LEU A 35 11.04 -8.79 -2.95
N PHE A 36 11.07 -7.72 -2.15
CA PHE A 36 10.27 -7.67 -0.91
C PHE A 36 8.77 -7.59 -1.17
N ALA A 37 8.35 -6.93 -2.25
CA ALA A 37 6.96 -6.89 -2.67
C ALA A 37 6.50 -8.30 -3.10
N LEU A 38 7.27 -9.01 -3.94
CA LEU A 38 6.91 -10.34 -4.42
C LEU A 38 6.72 -11.34 -3.29
N VAL A 39 7.62 -11.35 -2.29
CA VAL A 39 7.50 -12.22 -1.13
C VAL A 39 6.17 -12.05 -0.40
N GLY A 40 5.69 -10.81 -0.28
CA GLY A 40 4.40 -10.53 0.34
C GLY A 40 3.20 -10.74 -0.57
N VAL A 41 3.33 -10.44 -1.87
CA VAL A 41 2.24 -10.48 -2.85
C VAL A 41 1.91 -11.90 -3.29
N ILE A 42 2.91 -12.76 -3.52
CA ILE A 42 2.69 -14.11 -4.09
C ILE A 42 1.66 -14.92 -3.31
N PRO A 43 1.71 -15.03 -1.97
CA PRO A 43 0.71 -15.78 -1.21
C PRO A 43 -0.73 -15.27 -1.43
N PHE A 44 -0.92 -13.96 -1.44
CA PHE A 44 -2.24 -13.35 -1.66
C PHE A 44 -2.68 -13.49 -3.12
N ALA A 45 -1.78 -13.32 -4.08
CA ALA A 45 -2.10 -13.50 -5.50
C ALA A 45 -2.57 -14.93 -5.82
N ILE A 46 -1.90 -15.94 -5.25
CA ILE A 46 -2.31 -17.34 -5.38
C ILE A 46 -3.67 -17.56 -4.72
N LEU A 47 -3.84 -17.06 -3.50
CA LEU A 47 -5.09 -17.21 -2.76
C LEU A 47 -6.27 -16.56 -3.52
N ASN A 48 -6.09 -15.35 -4.03
CA ASN A 48 -7.10 -14.65 -4.82
C ASN A 48 -7.42 -15.37 -6.13
N ALA A 49 -6.41 -15.93 -6.81
CA ALA A 49 -6.63 -16.72 -8.01
C ALA A 49 -7.51 -17.95 -7.73
N ILE A 50 -7.26 -18.64 -6.61
CA ILE A 50 -8.06 -19.82 -6.20
C ILE A 50 -9.48 -19.41 -5.80
N LEU A 51 -9.63 -18.36 -4.98
CA LEU A 51 -10.93 -17.92 -4.46
C LEU A 51 -11.86 -17.38 -5.56
N LEU A 52 -11.30 -16.72 -6.58
CA LEU A 52 -12.07 -16.13 -7.66
C LEU A 52 -12.19 -17.05 -8.89
N GLU A 53 -11.59 -18.25 -8.85
CA GLU A 53 -11.71 -19.22 -9.96
C GLU A 53 -13.15 -19.60 -10.29
N PRO A 54 -14.06 -19.82 -9.32
CA PRO A 54 -15.47 -20.13 -9.63
C PRO A 54 -16.14 -19.04 -10.48
N LEU A 55 -15.90 -17.76 -10.22
CA LEU A 55 -16.46 -16.66 -11.02
C LEU A 55 -15.99 -16.69 -12.47
N ARG A 56 -14.77 -17.12 -12.71
CA ARG A 56 -14.21 -17.24 -14.06
C ARG A 56 -14.76 -18.44 -14.83
N HIS A 57 -14.99 -19.56 -14.16
CA HIS A 57 -15.57 -20.76 -14.81
C HIS A 57 -17.02 -20.58 -15.18
N TYR A 58 -17.81 -19.81 -14.43
CA TYR A 58 -19.18 -19.47 -14.80
C TYR A 58 -19.26 -18.71 -16.13
N ASP A 59 -18.25 -17.90 -16.47
CA ASP A 59 -18.15 -17.23 -17.77
C ASP A 59 -17.98 -18.23 -18.90
N GLN A 60 -17.22 -19.29 -18.73
CA GLN A 60 -17.00 -20.32 -19.75
C GLN A 60 -18.22 -21.24 -19.95
N LEU A 61 -18.93 -21.60 -18.88
CA LEU A 61 -20.12 -22.41 -18.93
C LEU A 61 -21.32 -21.66 -19.54
N SER A 62 -21.38 -20.35 -19.38
CA SER A 62 -22.42 -19.50 -19.96
C SER A 62 -22.25 -19.27 -21.47
N LEU A 63 -21.04 -19.51 -22.02
CA LEU A 63 -20.83 -19.53 -23.48
C LEU A 63 -21.63 -20.63 -24.19
N LEU A 64 -22.04 -21.67 -23.46
CA LEU A 64 -22.92 -22.74 -23.97
C LEU A 64 -24.39 -22.34 -23.91
N SER A 65 -24.78 -21.35 -23.13
CA SER A 65 -26.14 -20.79 -23.09
C SER A 65 -26.13 -19.41 -23.78
N ALA A 66 -26.92 -19.28 -24.85
CA ALA A 66 -26.92 -18.17 -25.82
C ALA A 66 -27.25 -16.75 -25.30
N SER A 67 -27.00 -16.43 -24.01
CA SER A 67 -27.25 -15.11 -23.41
C SER A 67 -25.96 -14.33 -23.21
N THR A 68 -25.64 -13.43 -24.13
CA THR A 68 -24.50 -12.54 -24.13
C THR A 68 -24.44 -11.59 -22.91
N THR A 69 -25.57 -11.27 -22.29
CA THR A 69 -25.68 -10.36 -21.16
C THR A 69 -25.19 -10.95 -19.83
N SER A 70 -25.30 -12.28 -19.63
CA SER A 70 -24.84 -12.94 -18.41
C SER A 70 -23.30 -12.96 -18.29
N ASN A 71 -22.61 -13.09 -19.43
CA ASN A 71 -21.15 -13.21 -19.46
C ASN A 71 -20.45 -11.92 -19.04
N GLN A 72 -20.96 -10.76 -19.45
CA GLN A 72 -20.39 -9.46 -19.08
C GLN A 72 -20.54 -9.18 -17.59
N TRP A 73 -21.63 -9.65 -16.98
CA TRP A 73 -21.88 -9.47 -15.56
C TRP A 73 -20.90 -10.24 -14.66
N PHE A 74 -20.64 -11.52 -14.95
CA PHE A 74 -19.69 -12.34 -14.19
C PHE A 74 -18.26 -11.82 -14.33
N ARG A 75 -17.88 -11.38 -15.52
CA ARG A 75 -16.58 -10.75 -15.74
C ARG A 75 -16.43 -9.46 -14.94
N PHE A 76 -17.44 -8.61 -14.94
CA PHE A 76 -17.44 -7.39 -14.13
C PHE A 76 -17.30 -7.71 -12.65
N GLN A 77 -18.00 -8.71 -12.12
CA GLN A 77 -17.87 -9.17 -10.75
C GLN A 77 -16.45 -9.63 -10.43
N TYR A 78 -15.85 -10.45 -11.29
CA TYR A 78 -14.49 -10.91 -11.13
C TYR A 78 -13.50 -9.74 -11.04
N LEU A 79 -13.56 -8.80 -11.97
CA LEU A 79 -12.69 -7.62 -11.98
C LEU A 79 -12.87 -6.77 -10.71
N TRP A 80 -14.13 -6.56 -10.33
CA TRP A 80 -14.46 -5.80 -9.14
C TRP A 80 -13.94 -6.45 -7.85
N TRP A 81 -14.20 -7.75 -7.68
CA TRP A 81 -13.76 -8.49 -6.51
C TRP A 81 -12.24 -8.57 -6.41
N MET A 82 -11.57 -8.81 -7.53
CA MET A 82 -10.11 -8.82 -7.59
C MET A 82 -9.54 -7.45 -7.16
N ALA A 83 -10.07 -6.35 -7.67
CA ALA A 83 -9.63 -5.01 -7.27
C ALA A 83 -9.84 -4.75 -5.78
N LEU A 84 -11.02 -5.11 -5.26
CA LEU A 84 -11.39 -4.91 -3.87
C LEU A 84 -10.50 -5.74 -2.93
N LEU A 85 -10.27 -7.02 -3.24
CA LEU A 85 -9.37 -7.89 -2.48
C LEU A 85 -7.96 -7.34 -2.45
N VAL A 86 -7.37 -7.04 -3.61
CA VAL A 86 -6.01 -6.48 -3.69
C VAL A 86 -5.92 -5.19 -2.88
N MET A 87 -6.90 -4.29 -2.99
CA MET A 87 -6.89 -3.05 -2.21
C MET A 87 -6.94 -3.28 -0.70
N LEU A 88 -7.71 -4.25 -0.22
CA LEU A 88 -7.82 -4.56 1.20
C LEU A 88 -6.59 -5.30 1.74
N GLU A 89 -6.00 -6.19 0.96
CA GLU A 89 -4.84 -7.00 1.32
C GLU A 89 -3.52 -6.25 1.18
N ALA A 90 -3.43 -5.27 0.28
CA ALA A 90 -2.19 -4.55 -0.02
C ALA A 90 -1.44 -4.02 1.22
N PRO A 91 -2.07 -3.44 2.26
CA PRO A 91 -1.35 -3.01 3.45
C PRO A 91 -0.66 -4.14 4.19
N LEU A 92 -1.25 -5.35 4.18
CA LEU A 92 -0.68 -6.52 4.83
C LEU A 92 0.42 -7.17 3.97
N ALA A 93 0.14 -7.35 2.68
CA ALA A 93 1.08 -7.92 1.72
C ALA A 93 2.35 -7.06 1.57
N MET A 94 2.21 -5.73 1.60
CA MET A 94 3.31 -4.79 1.40
C MET A 94 4.06 -4.40 2.69
N LEU A 95 3.84 -5.08 3.83
CA LEU A 95 4.56 -4.79 5.06
C LEU A 95 6.08 -4.97 4.91
N GLY A 96 6.50 -6.04 4.24
CA GLY A 96 7.91 -6.29 3.94
C GLY A 96 8.53 -5.16 3.13
N LEU A 97 7.80 -4.65 2.13
CA LEU A 97 8.21 -3.49 1.34
C LEU A 97 8.33 -2.22 2.20
N THR A 98 7.38 -1.97 3.11
CA THR A 98 7.42 -0.81 4.02
C THR A 98 8.66 -0.84 4.91
N LEU A 99 9.04 -2.02 5.44
CA LEU A 99 10.28 -2.19 6.20
C LEU A 99 11.52 -1.99 5.33
N ALA A 100 11.52 -2.53 4.12
CA ALA A 100 12.63 -2.35 3.18
C ALA A 100 12.84 -0.89 2.82
N LEU A 101 11.76 -0.12 2.61
CA LEU A 101 11.80 1.32 2.37
C LEU A 101 12.38 2.08 3.58
N GLY A 102 11.91 1.75 4.79
CA GLY A 102 12.44 2.35 6.01
C GLY A 102 13.95 2.14 6.15
N ASN A 103 14.42 0.92 5.93
CA ASN A 103 15.84 0.58 6.00
C ASN A 103 16.66 1.25 4.89
N THR A 104 16.12 1.37 3.69
CA THR A 104 16.82 1.97 2.55
C THR A 104 16.92 3.49 2.71
N VAL A 105 15.83 4.14 3.12
CA VAL A 105 15.79 5.60 3.25
C VAL A 105 16.62 6.10 4.42
N PHE A 106 16.57 5.40 5.56
CA PHE A 106 17.27 5.83 6.79
C PHE A 106 18.64 5.17 6.97
N LEU A 107 19.15 4.46 5.96
CA LEU A 107 20.46 3.78 5.99
C LEU A 107 20.76 3.10 7.33
N SER A 108 19.72 2.54 7.95
CA SER A 108 19.90 1.83 9.21
C SER A 108 20.66 0.53 8.92
N ASP A 109 21.80 0.32 9.62
CA ASP A 109 22.60 -0.92 9.60
C ASP A 109 21.80 -2.08 10.23
N TYR A 110 20.56 -2.26 9.80
CA TYR A 110 19.74 -3.38 10.23
C TYR A 110 20.35 -4.65 9.65
N SER A 111 21.03 -5.40 10.49
CA SER A 111 21.59 -6.70 10.13
C SER A 111 20.54 -7.49 9.33
N ARG A 112 20.92 -7.98 8.15
CA ARG A 112 20.06 -8.75 7.24
C ARG A 112 19.34 -9.91 7.94
N ARG A 113 19.84 -10.35 9.06
CA ARG A 113 19.33 -11.49 9.84
C ARG A 113 18.04 -11.19 10.62
N ASN A 114 17.75 -9.91 10.94
CA ASN A 114 16.68 -9.55 11.88
C ASN A 114 15.61 -8.60 11.30
N TRP A 115 15.55 -8.45 9.98
CA TRP A 115 14.64 -7.50 9.32
C TRP A 115 13.15 -7.80 9.54
N LEU A 116 12.79 -9.08 9.80
CA LEU A 116 11.41 -9.49 10.08
C LEU A 116 11.03 -9.40 11.56
N ASN A 117 12.00 -9.21 12.46
CA ASN A 117 11.73 -9.12 13.91
C ASN A 117 10.63 -8.11 14.28
N PRO A 118 10.56 -6.89 13.68
CA PRO A 118 9.49 -5.95 13.98
C PRO A 118 8.09 -6.51 13.71
N ILE A 119 7.93 -7.27 12.60
CA ILE A 119 6.66 -7.91 12.23
C ILE A 119 6.32 -9.00 13.25
N TRP A 120 7.28 -9.85 13.62
CA TRP A 120 7.05 -10.93 14.59
C TRP A 120 6.70 -10.40 15.98
N ILE A 121 7.37 -9.34 16.46
CA ILE A 121 7.10 -8.73 17.76
C ILE A 121 5.68 -8.14 17.80
N GLN A 122 5.24 -7.53 16.70
CA GLN A 122 3.93 -6.88 16.61
C GLN A 122 2.86 -7.66 15.86
N ARG A 123 3.07 -8.96 15.63
CA ARG A 123 2.15 -9.80 14.84
C ARG A 123 0.67 -9.66 15.26
N GLY A 124 0.39 -9.63 16.57
CA GLY A 124 -0.97 -9.47 17.08
C GLY A 124 -1.60 -8.13 16.72
N ALA A 125 -0.85 -7.04 16.86
CA ALA A 125 -1.30 -5.69 16.49
C ALA A 125 -1.50 -5.56 14.98
N ILE A 126 -0.60 -6.12 14.18
CA ILE A 126 -0.66 -6.13 12.72
C ILE A 126 -1.89 -6.92 12.25
N LEU A 127 -2.09 -8.15 12.74
CA LEU A 127 -3.25 -8.96 12.38
C LEU A 127 -4.56 -8.29 12.81
N TRP A 128 -4.61 -7.68 13.99
CA TRP A 128 -5.80 -6.99 14.46
C TRP A 128 -6.12 -5.76 13.61
N ILE A 129 -5.15 -4.84 13.43
CA ILE A 129 -5.40 -3.57 12.75
C ILE A 129 -5.47 -3.76 11.23
N LEU A 130 -4.47 -4.41 10.63
CA LEU A 130 -4.39 -4.54 9.16
C LEU A 130 -5.21 -5.72 8.64
N GLY A 131 -5.25 -6.83 9.39
CA GLY A 131 -6.03 -8.01 9.00
C GLY A 131 -7.53 -7.82 9.24
N ILE A 132 -7.95 -7.55 10.48
CA ILE A 132 -9.37 -7.55 10.86
C ILE A 132 -9.99 -6.17 10.63
N LEU A 133 -9.48 -5.11 11.29
CA LEU A 133 -10.11 -3.78 11.22
C LEU A 133 -10.08 -3.16 9.83
N ARG A 134 -9.07 -3.47 9.02
CA ARG A 134 -8.98 -3.00 7.62
C ARG A 134 -9.62 -3.93 6.61
N GLY A 135 -10.22 -5.02 7.06
CA GLY A 135 -11.07 -5.87 6.27
C GLY A 135 -10.38 -6.89 5.38
N ALA A 136 -9.04 -7.06 5.44
CA ALA A 136 -8.34 -8.07 4.65
C ALA A 136 -8.84 -9.49 4.97
N ILE A 137 -8.85 -9.88 6.25
CA ILE A 137 -9.33 -11.19 6.69
C ILE A 137 -10.85 -11.35 6.47
N PRO A 138 -11.73 -10.40 6.89
CA PRO A 138 -13.14 -10.47 6.56
C PRO A 138 -13.43 -10.60 5.07
N ALA A 139 -12.73 -9.86 4.21
CA ALA A 139 -12.91 -9.95 2.77
C ALA A 139 -12.54 -11.33 2.22
N LEU A 140 -11.41 -11.90 2.68
CA LEU A 140 -11.01 -13.26 2.32
C LEU A 140 -12.03 -14.31 2.78
N LEU A 141 -12.55 -14.18 4.00
CA LEU A 141 -13.56 -15.11 4.52
C LEU A 141 -14.88 -15.03 3.75
N VAL A 142 -15.31 -13.81 3.39
CA VAL A 142 -16.51 -13.60 2.58
C VAL A 142 -16.34 -14.17 1.17
N THR A 143 -15.21 -13.92 0.52
CA THR A 143 -14.93 -14.47 -0.81
C THR A 143 -14.80 -15.99 -0.79
N ALA A 144 -14.18 -16.55 0.26
CA ALA A 144 -14.13 -18.00 0.44
C ALA A 144 -15.52 -18.61 0.63
N TYR A 145 -16.37 -17.98 1.44
CA TYR A 145 -17.76 -18.40 1.59
C TYR A 145 -18.55 -18.31 0.28
N MET A 146 -18.38 -17.25 -0.49
CA MET A 146 -19.01 -17.11 -1.81
C MET A 146 -18.49 -18.16 -2.80
N ALA A 147 -17.21 -18.50 -2.78
CA ALA A 147 -16.64 -19.55 -3.63
C ALA A 147 -17.26 -20.93 -3.35
N LEU A 148 -17.60 -21.20 -2.07
CA LEU A 148 -18.24 -22.46 -1.65
C LEU A 148 -19.76 -22.49 -1.91
N THR A 149 -20.38 -21.32 -2.10
CA THR A 149 -21.84 -21.20 -2.31
C THR A 149 -22.16 -20.50 -3.63
N PRO A 150 -22.10 -21.23 -4.76
CA PRO A 150 -22.24 -20.65 -6.10
C PRO A 150 -23.57 -19.93 -6.36
N GLU A 151 -24.62 -20.29 -5.64
CA GLU A 151 -25.95 -19.67 -5.77
C GLU A 151 -25.95 -18.18 -5.34
N LEU A 152 -25.08 -17.80 -4.43
CA LEU A 152 -24.95 -16.42 -3.96
C LEU A 152 -24.44 -15.47 -5.04
N HIS A 153 -23.65 -15.95 -6.00
CA HIS A 153 -23.17 -15.15 -7.13
C HIS A 153 -24.30 -14.68 -8.06
N ARG A 154 -25.44 -15.35 -8.03
CA ARG A 154 -26.63 -14.99 -8.80
C ARG A 154 -27.49 -13.94 -8.10
N SER A 155 -27.31 -13.74 -6.80
CA SER A 155 -28.09 -12.78 -6.03
C SER A 155 -27.52 -11.37 -6.17
N PHE A 156 -28.16 -10.55 -6.97
CA PHE A 156 -27.80 -9.13 -7.15
C PHE A 156 -27.71 -8.38 -5.81
N MET A 157 -28.63 -8.63 -4.89
CA MET A 157 -28.67 -7.96 -3.59
C MET A 157 -27.45 -8.27 -2.73
N VAL A 158 -26.97 -9.51 -2.71
CA VAL A 158 -25.77 -9.90 -1.96
C VAL A 158 -24.56 -9.14 -2.48
N ILE A 159 -24.41 -9.04 -3.79
CA ILE A 159 -23.29 -8.35 -4.43
C ILE A 159 -23.32 -6.85 -4.09
N VAL A 160 -24.49 -6.22 -4.15
CA VAL A 160 -24.66 -4.81 -3.77
C VAL A 160 -24.25 -4.57 -2.31
N TRP A 161 -24.73 -5.37 -1.37
CA TRP A 161 -24.38 -5.24 0.04
C TRP A 161 -22.89 -5.45 0.31
N LEU A 162 -22.29 -6.46 -0.31
CA LEU A 162 -20.85 -6.71 -0.17
C LEU A 162 -20.00 -5.59 -0.80
N THR A 163 -20.45 -5.05 -1.92
CA THR A 163 -19.80 -3.89 -2.54
C THR A 163 -19.86 -2.68 -1.63
N ILE A 164 -21.00 -2.37 -1.04
CA ILE A 164 -21.17 -1.28 -0.08
C ILE A 164 -20.27 -1.51 1.13
N ALA A 165 -20.25 -2.73 1.69
CA ALA A 165 -19.38 -3.07 2.82
C ALA A 165 -17.89 -2.89 2.46
N GLY A 166 -17.47 -3.31 1.28
CA GLY A 166 -16.10 -3.10 0.77
C GLY A 166 -15.74 -1.63 0.64
N ILE A 167 -16.64 -0.81 0.10
CA ILE A 167 -16.45 0.65 -0.01
C ILE A 167 -16.33 1.27 1.38
N ILE A 168 -17.18 0.89 2.33
CA ILE A 168 -17.11 1.37 3.71
C ILE A 168 -15.74 1.02 4.34
N LEU A 169 -15.25 -0.21 4.16
CA LEU A 169 -13.93 -0.63 4.65
C LEU A 169 -12.80 0.18 4.01
N LEU A 170 -12.89 0.49 2.71
CA LEU A 170 -11.92 1.36 2.03
C LEU A 170 -11.95 2.79 2.57
N LEU A 171 -13.13 3.33 2.87
CA LEU A 171 -13.28 4.65 3.51
C LEU A 171 -12.67 4.66 4.92
N PHE A 172 -12.92 3.63 5.73
CA PHE A 172 -12.27 3.47 7.05
C PHE A 172 -10.74 3.43 6.93
N ARG A 173 -10.21 2.87 5.84
CA ARG A 173 -8.77 2.90 5.57
C ARG A 173 -8.22 4.32 5.41
N GLY A 174 -9.01 5.25 4.84
CA GLY A 174 -8.65 6.66 4.70
C GLY A 174 -8.49 7.39 6.04
N ILE A 175 -9.18 6.92 7.10
CA ILE A 175 -9.10 7.55 8.43
C ILE A 175 -7.70 7.41 9.05
N ASN A 176 -7.01 6.29 8.85
CA ASN A 176 -5.67 6.02 9.40
C ASN A 176 -4.71 5.56 8.29
N PRO A 177 -4.30 6.42 7.36
CA PRO A 177 -3.54 6.00 6.18
C PRO A 177 -2.18 5.39 6.54
N PHE A 178 -1.53 5.83 7.62
CA PHE A 178 -0.17 5.46 8.03
C PHE A 178 -0.08 4.28 9.01
N ALA A 179 -1.14 3.49 9.18
CA ALA A 179 -1.11 2.37 10.11
C ALA A 179 0.01 1.34 9.83
N PRO A 180 0.29 0.92 8.57
CA PRO A 180 1.39 0.00 8.31
C PRO A 180 2.75 0.57 8.73
N GLU A 181 3.00 1.85 8.44
CA GLU A 181 4.25 2.55 8.76
C GLU A 181 4.44 2.69 10.28
N ILE A 182 3.39 3.10 11.00
CA ILE A 182 3.44 3.24 12.47
C ILE A 182 3.69 1.89 13.13
N LEU A 183 3.01 0.83 12.69
CA LEU A 183 3.17 -0.51 13.26
C LEU A 183 4.52 -1.13 12.91
N ALA A 184 4.95 -1.04 11.65
CA ALA A 184 6.15 -1.70 11.18
C ALA A 184 7.43 -0.95 11.56
N LEU A 185 7.45 0.39 11.48
CA LEU A 185 8.66 1.18 11.66
C LEU A 185 8.79 1.74 13.08
N GLU A 186 7.70 2.25 13.68
CA GLU A 186 7.76 2.84 15.02
C GLU A 186 7.50 1.82 16.13
N GLN A 187 6.94 0.65 15.81
CA GLN A 187 6.64 -0.42 16.75
C GLN A 187 5.84 0.04 17.98
N THR A 188 4.90 0.96 17.77
CA THR A 188 4.08 1.52 18.84
C THR A 188 3.14 0.47 19.42
N LYS A 189 3.02 0.41 20.76
CA LYS A 189 2.09 -0.50 21.44
C LYS A 189 0.65 -0.04 21.23
N LEU A 190 -0.29 -0.99 21.12
CA LEU A 190 -1.72 -0.70 21.02
C LEU A 190 -2.31 -0.13 22.31
N SER A 191 -1.88 -0.69 23.44
CA SER A 191 -2.34 -0.32 24.78
C SER A 191 -1.28 0.46 25.54
N SER A 192 -1.70 1.36 26.41
CA SER A 192 -0.82 2.05 27.35
C SER A 192 -0.23 1.02 28.34
N ASP A 193 1.09 1.11 28.54
CA ASP A 193 1.77 0.33 29.56
C ASP A 193 1.47 0.96 30.94
N PRO A 194 0.94 0.21 31.91
CA PRO A 194 0.70 0.74 33.25
C PRO A 194 1.93 1.35 33.90
N ASN A 195 3.11 0.80 33.60
CA ASN A 195 4.40 1.27 34.14
C ASN A 195 4.96 2.51 33.38
N ARG A 196 4.35 2.86 32.23
CA ARG A 196 4.77 4.04 31.42
C ARG A 196 3.54 4.74 30.83
N PRO A 197 2.75 5.45 31.65
CA PRO A 197 1.47 6.07 31.24
C PRO A 197 1.66 7.13 30.14
N ASN A 198 2.86 7.74 30.05
CA ASN A 198 3.20 8.74 29.05
C ASN A 198 3.77 8.16 27.75
N ALA A 199 3.89 6.82 27.63
CA ALA A 199 4.37 6.20 26.40
C ALA A 199 3.40 6.50 25.24
N MET A 200 3.97 6.78 24.07
CA MET A 200 3.23 7.05 22.84
C MET A 200 2.52 5.77 22.41
N THR A 201 1.19 5.74 22.49
CA THR A 201 0.38 4.62 21.99
C THR A 201 0.04 4.81 20.51
N TYR A 202 -0.34 3.73 19.82
CA TYR A 202 -0.78 3.76 18.42
C TYR A 202 -1.86 4.82 18.18
N SER A 203 -2.87 4.89 19.03
CA SER A 203 -3.98 5.86 18.88
C SER A 203 -3.51 7.31 19.04
N LYS A 204 -2.70 7.61 20.06
CA LYS A 204 -2.12 8.94 20.26
C LYS A 204 -1.23 9.35 19.08
N ARG A 205 -0.41 8.40 18.59
CA ARG A 205 0.48 8.63 17.45
C ARG A 205 -0.29 8.93 16.17
N THR A 206 -1.32 8.16 15.89
CA THR A 206 -2.19 8.37 14.73
C THR A 206 -2.89 9.72 14.76
N GLN A 207 -3.44 10.11 15.92
CA GLN A 207 -4.08 11.42 16.10
C GLN A 207 -3.09 12.57 15.92
N TRP A 208 -1.88 12.42 16.44
CA TRP A 208 -0.85 13.44 16.33
C TRP A 208 -0.39 13.65 14.88
N LEU A 209 -0.11 12.58 14.14
CA LEU A 209 0.23 12.65 12.72
C LEU A 209 -0.92 13.22 11.89
N ARG A 210 -2.18 12.86 12.22
CA ARG A 210 -3.36 13.40 11.54
C ARG A 210 -3.51 14.91 11.72
N LYS A 211 -3.21 15.45 12.89
CA LYS A 211 -3.22 16.90 13.15
C LYS A 211 -2.18 17.65 12.33
N ALA A 212 -1.01 17.03 12.13
CA ALA A 212 0.07 17.63 11.33
C ALA A 212 -0.23 17.58 9.81
N GLN A 213 -1.16 16.74 9.38
CA GLN A 213 -1.56 16.57 8.00
C GLN A 213 -2.79 17.45 7.69
N ALA A 214 -2.56 18.74 7.42
CA ALA A 214 -3.63 19.73 7.19
C ALA A 214 -4.58 19.34 6.03
N ASP A 215 -4.09 18.61 4.99
CA ASP A 215 -4.82 18.25 3.77
C ASP A 215 -5.09 16.76 3.62
N ALA A 216 -5.22 16.02 4.73
CA ALA A 216 -5.32 14.55 4.74
C ALA A 216 -6.42 13.97 3.82
N ASN A 217 -7.57 14.62 3.75
CA ASN A 217 -8.72 14.12 2.99
C ASN A 217 -8.49 14.25 1.47
N GLY A 218 -7.85 15.33 1.03
CA GLY A 218 -7.51 15.54 -0.39
C GLY A 218 -6.52 14.48 -0.90
N ILE A 219 -5.48 14.20 -0.13
CA ILE A 219 -4.44 13.22 -0.52
C ILE A 219 -5.03 11.80 -0.63
N GLY A 220 -5.95 11.42 0.27
CA GLY A 220 -6.59 10.10 0.22
C GLY A 220 -7.41 9.89 -1.06
N VAL A 221 -8.27 10.85 -1.42
CA VAL A 221 -9.10 10.76 -2.63
C VAL A 221 -8.24 10.80 -3.89
N THR A 222 -7.28 11.73 -3.97
CA THR A 222 -6.37 11.82 -5.13
C THR A 222 -5.54 10.55 -5.31
N THR A 223 -5.09 9.91 -4.23
CA THR A 223 -4.36 8.63 -4.30
C THR A 223 -5.25 7.50 -4.84
N ILE A 224 -6.53 7.44 -4.46
CA ILE A 224 -7.47 6.44 -4.98
C ILE A 224 -7.70 6.66 -6.47
N LEU A 225 -8.01 7.88 -6.90
CA LEU A 225 -8.23 8.20 -8.32
C LEU A 225 -6.99 7.92 -9.16
N LEU A 226 -5.82 8.31 -8.66
CA LEU A 226 -4.56 8.10 -9.34
C LEU A 226 -4.20 6.60 -9.43
N SER A 227 -4.49 5.81 -8.39
CA SER A 227 -4.30 4.36 -8.42
C SER A 227 -5.24 3.68 -9.44
N ALA A 228 -6.49 4.10 -9.52
CA ALA A 228 -7.42 3.58 -10.52
C ALA A 228 -6.96 3.93 -11.95
N ALA A 229 -6.54 5.18 -12.19
CA ALA A 229 -6.01 5.61 -13.47
C ALA A 229 -4.73 4.84 -13.85
N ALA A 230 -3.80 4.65 -12.92
CA ALA A 230 -2.57 3.90 -13.15
C ALA A 230 -2.86 2.42 -13.48
N THR A 231 -3.78 1.78 -12.77
CA THR A 231 -4.19 0.41 -13.07
C THR A 231 -4.79 0.30 -14.48
N LEU A 232 -5.70 1.21 -14.82
CA LEU A 232 -6.30 1.26 -16.16
C LEU A 232 -5.23 1.44 -17.25
N MET A 233 -4.32 2.38 -17.06
CA MET A 233 -3.22 2.63 -18.01
C MET A 233 -2.31 1.42 -18.17
N LEU A 234 -1.93 0.75 -17.09
CA LEU A 234 -1.11 -0.47 -17.14
C LEU A 234 -1.84 -1.58 -17.91
N CYS A 235 -3.13 -1.78 -17.66
CA CYS A 235 -3.94 -2.77 -18.39
C CYS A 235 -4.04 -2.43 -19.87
N LEU A 236 -4.28 -1.16 -20.24
CA LEU A 236 -4.36 -0.72 -21.63
C LEU A 236 -3.02 -0.87 -22.35
N CYS A 237 -1.92 -0.46 -21.72
CA CYS A 237 -0.57 -0.64 -22.28
C CYS A 237 -0.25 -2.13 -22.51
N ALA A 238 -0.56 -2.99 -21.54
CA ALA A 238 -0.33 -4.42 -21.67
C ALA A 238 -1.22 -5.06 -22.75
N ALA A 239 -2.50 -4.66 -22.84
CA ALA A 239 -3.40 -5.10 -23.91
C ALA A 239 -2.89 -4.66 -25.29
N PHE A 240 -2.42 -3.42 -25.41
CA PHE A 240 -1.83 -2.90 -26.65
C PHE A 240 -0.58 -3.69 -27.04
N LEU A 241 0.34 -3.92 -26.10
CA LEU A 241 1.55 -4.71 -26.36
C LEU A 241 1.23 -6.13 -26.80
N LEU A 242 0.25 -6.79 -26.17
CA LEU A 242 -0.20 -8.13 -26.61
C LEU A 242 -0.81 -8.08 -28.00
N GLY A 243 -1.63 -7.06 -28.31
CA GLY A 243 -2.20 -6.87 -29.62
C GLY A 243 -1.13 -6.75 -30.70
N VAL A 244 -0.08 -5.96 -30.45
CA VAL A 244 1.03 -5.74 -31.38
C VAL A 244 1.95 -6.96 -31.52
N LEU A 245 2.30 -7.60 -30.40
CA LEU A 245 3.30 -8.70 -30.40
C LEU A 245 2.70 -10.06 -30.80
N ILE A 246 1.46 -10.34 -30.40
CA ILE A 246 0.84 -11.67 -30.54
C ILE A 246 -0.34 -11.63 -31.52
N GLY A 247 -0.79 -10.43 -31.93
CA GLY A 247 -1.97 -10.27 -32.80
C GLY A 247 -3.32 -10.49 -32.07
N THR A 248 -3.31 -10.58 -30.73
CA THR A 248 -4.50 -10.83 -29.92
C THR A 248 -5.08 -9.53 -29.39
N TRP A 249 -6.13 -9.03 -30.04
CA TRP A 249 -6.82 -7.80 -29.64
C TRP A 249 -8.05 -8.06 -28.76
N LYS A 250 -8.33 -9.33 -28.47
CA LYS A 250 -9.49 -9.72 -27.67
C LYS A 250 -9.09 -9.86 -26.20
N TRP A 251 -9.96 -9.40 -25.32
CA TRP A 251 -9.83 -9.65 -23.88
C TRP A 251 -9.98 -11.15 -23.61
N GLY A 252 -8.89 -11.81 -23.28
CA GLY A 252 -8.82 -13.25 -23.08
C GLY A 252 -8.41 -13.59 -21.64
N TRP A 253 -8.25 -14.88 -21.39
CA TRP A 253 -7.88 -15.40 -20.07
C TRP A 253 -6.55 -14.85 -19.54
N TRP A 254 -5.61 -14.49 -20.41
CA TRP A 254 -4.36 -13.81 -20.02
C TRP A 254 -4.59 -12.47 -19.36
N MET A 255 -5.58 -11.74 -19.85
CA MET A 255 -5.93 -10.44 -19.27
C MET A 255 -6.50 -10.61 -17.86
N ASP A 256 -7.39 -11.58 -17.68
CA ASP A 256 -8.06 -11.80 -16.40
C ASP A 256 -7.09 -12.42 -15.36
N LEU A 257 -6.27 -13.39 -15.73
CA LEU A 257 -5.45 -14.16 -14.79
C LEU A 257 -4.11 -13.53 -14.49
N ILE A 258 -3.47 -12.87 -15.46
CA ILE A 258 -2.09 -12.38 -15.32
C ILE A 258 -2.03 -10.86 -15.34
N ILE A 259 -2.53 -10.24 -16.42
CA ILE A 259 -2.29 -8.81 -16.64
C ILE A 259 -3.02 -7.95 -15.63
N TYR A 260 -4.31 -8.21 -15.44
CA TYR A 260 -5.12 -7.40 -14.54
C TYR A 260 -4.67 -7.52 -13.06
N PRO A 261 -4.49 -8.73 -12.49
CA PRO A 261 -3.96 -8.87 -11.14
C PRO A 261 -2.56 -8.26 -10.97
N THR A 262 -1.67 -8.48 -11.96
CA THR A 262 -0.31 -7.91 -11.92
C THR A 262 -0.36 -6.38 -11.93
N SER A 263 -1.20 -5.78 -12.77
CA SER A 263 -1.38 -4.32 -12.82
C SER A 263 -1.88 -3.76 -11.49
N LEU A 264 -2.83 -4.45 -10.82
CA LEU A 264 -3.32 -4.09 -9.50
C LEU A 264 -2.21 -4.15 -8.45
N TRP A 265 -1.41 -5.21 -8.43
CA TRP A 265 -0.31 -5.36 -7.48
C TRP A 265 0.84 -4.39 -7.73
N MET A 266 1.15 -4.08 -9.00
CA MET A 266 2.12 -3.04 -9.34
C MET A 266 1.65 -1.65 -8.88
N THR A 267 0.37 -1.35 -9.05
CA THR A 267 -0.23 -0.12 -8.53
C THR A 267 -0.22 -0.09 -7.00
N ALA A 268 -0.47 -1.23 -6.34
CA ALA A 268 -0.37 -1.35 -4.88
C ALA A 268 1.06 -1.13 -4.37
N LEU A 269 2.07 -1.61 -5.09
CA LEU A 269 3.48 -1.34 -4.80
C LEU A 269 3.76 0.16 -4.87
N TRP A 270 3.41 0.80 -6.01
CA TRP A 270 3.63 2.23 -6.19
C TRP A 270 2.92 3.08 -5.13
N THR A 271 1.64 2.80 -4.86
CA THR A 271 0.88 3.52 -3.81
C THR A 271 1.46 3.29 -2.42
N THR A 272 2.10 2.15 -2.15
CA THR A 272 2.79 1.89 -0.88
C THR A 272 4.06 2.75 -0.75
N VAL A 273 4.85 2.88 -1.83
CA VAL A 273 6.01 3.78 -1.85
C VAL A 273 5.57 5.24 -1.66
N LEU A 274 4.55 5.68 -2.40
CA LEU A 274 3.99 7.02 -2.27
C LEU A 274 3.50 7.28 -0.85
N ARG A 275 2.73 6.37 -0.26
CA ARG A 275 2.22 6.49 1.10
C ARG A 275 3.36 6.59 2.12
N PHE A 276 4.43 5.79 1.96
CA PHE A 276 5.61 5.87 2.80
C PHE A 276 6.28 7.25 2.72
N LEU A 277 6.44 7.83 1.53
CA LEU A 277 6.99 9.17 1.34
C LEU A 277 6.11 10.26 1.95
N VAL A 278 4.79 10.14 1.81
CA VAL A 278 3.81 11.04 2.46
C VAL A 278 3.92 10.92 3.98
N TYR A 279 4.08 9.70 4.53
CA TYR A 279 4.32 9.48 5.95
C TYR A 279 5.59 10.19 6.43
N VAL A 280 6.71 10.03 5.71
CA VAL A 280 7.98 10.70 6.05
C VAL A 280 7.82 12.21 6.00
N ASN A 281 7.19 12.76 4.96
CA ASN A 281 6.92 14.20 4.82
C ASN A 281 6.04 14.74 5.97
N THR A 282 5.01 13.99 6.35
CA THR A 282 4.15 14.35 7.49
C THR A 282 4.93 14.32 8.80
N ARG A 283 5.83 13.38 8.95
CA ARG A 283 6.70 13.23 10.11
C ARG A 283 7.70 14.37 10.22
N ILE A 284 8.33 14.76 9.10
CA ILE A 284 9.25 15.93 9.04
C ILE A 284 8.51 17.18 9.54
N ARG A 285 7.27 17.38 9.08
CA ARG A 285 6.42 18.51 9.49
C ARG A 285 6.03 18.43 10.96
N ALA A 286 5.61 17.27 11.42
CA ALA A 286 5.13 17.06 12.79
C ALA A 286 6.26 17.15 13.84
N GLU A 287 7.42 16.60 13.54
CA GLU A 287 8.57 16.53 14.47
C GLU A 287 9.52 17.71 14.30
N GLY A 288 9.29 18.60 13.32
CA GLY A 288 10.12 19.79 13.11
C GLY A 288 11.54 19.48 12.62
N TRP A 289 11.77 18.35 11.97
CA TRP A 289 13.10 17.94 11.50
C TRP A 289 13.76 18.95 10.57
N ASP A 290 12.95 19.67 9.76
CA ASP A 290 13.46 20.73 8.89
C ASP A 290 14.11 21.86 9.69
N LEU A 291 13.50 22.26 10.81
CA LEU A 291 14.04 23.26 11.70
C LEU A 291 15.31 22.76 12.41
N GLU A 292 15.30 21.53 12.90
CA GLU A 292 16.45 20.91 13.56
C GLU A 292 17.66 20.83 12.63
N LEU A 293 17.45 20.41 11.36
CA LEU A 293 18.52 20.34 10.38
C LEU A 293 19.06 21.73 10.01
N LYS A 294 18.20 22.74 9.87
CA LYS A 294 18.62 24.12 9.63
C LYS A 294 19.42 24.69 10.80
N LEU A 295 18.98 24.43 12.04
CA LEU A 295 19.72 24.87 13.24
C LEU A 295 21.08 24.19 13.35
N ARG A 296 21.19 22.89 13.05
CA ARG A 296 22.47 22.17 13.03
C ARG A 296 23.40 22.71 11.95
N ALA A 297 22.89 22.93 10.73
CA ALA A 297 23.68 23.50 9.65
C ALA A 297 24.21 24.90 9.99
N GLU A 298 23.39 25.75 10.60
CA GLU A 298 23.83 27.10 11.03
C GLU A 298 24.81 27.04 12.21
N ALA A 299 24.60 26.13 13.17
CA ALA A 299 25.54 25.92 14.26
C ALA A 299 26.93 25.46 13.75
N GLN A 300 26.93 24.58 12.76
CA GLN A 300 28.14 24.09 12.10
C GLN A 300 28.86 25.23 11.34
N ARG A 301 28.11 26.04 10.59
CA ARG A 301 28.62 27.22 9.91
C ARG A 301 29.24 28.23 10.91
N LEU A 302 28.59 28.52 12.02
CA LEU A 302 29.11 29.40 13.06
C LEU A 302 30.35 28.84 13.70
N SER A 303 30.45 27.54 13.93
CA SER A 303 31.65 26.90 14.50
C SER A 303 32.84 26.98 13.54
N GLU A 304 32.61 26.88 12.20
CA GLU A 304 33.67 27.09 11.20
C GLU A 304 34.17 28.53 11.16
N PHE A 305 33.28 29.52 11.34
CA PHE A 305 33.67 30.93 11.44
C PHE A 305 34.47 31.24 12.70
N GLN A 306 34.14 30.60 13.84
CA GLN A 306 34.87 30.79 15.10
C GLN A 306 36.24 30.05 15.11
N GLY A 307 36.37 28.96 14.35
CA GLY A 307 37.60 28.19 14.22
C GLY A 307 38.58 28.73 13.15
N ALA A 308 38.19 29.73 12.38
CA ALA A 308 39.09 30.38 11.44
C ALA A 308 40.12 31.22 12.21
N PRO A 309 41.43 30.87 12.24
CA PRO A 309 42.43 31.67 12.93
C PRO A 309 42.48 33.04 12.27
N ASN A 310 42.36 34.08 13.11
CA ASN A 310 42.54 35.47 12.74
C ASN A 310 43.93 35.60 12.07
N ARG A 311 44.00 35.45 10.74
CA ARG A 311 45.21 35.76 9.97
C ARG A 311 45.23 37.28 9.79
N GLY A 312 45.65 37.96 10.83
CA GLY A 312 46.10 39.34 10.79
C GLY A 312 47.58 39.41 10.41
#